data_2945ac33e5a98867d419b6c058eec1fb
#
_entry.id   2945ac33e5a98867d419b6c058eec1fb
#
_cell.length_a   1.000
_cell.length_b   1.000
_cell.length_c   1.000
_cell.angle_alpha   90.00
_cell.angle_beta   90.00
_cell.angle_gamma   90.00
#
_symmetry.space_group_name_H-M   'P 1'
#
loop_
_entity.id
_entity.type
_entity.pdbx_description
1 polymer ?
#
loop_
_entity_poly.entity_id
_entity_poly.type
_entity_poly.pdbx_seq_one_letter_code
_entity_poly.pdbx_strand_id
1 'polypeptide(L)'
;MTQRIDVVILAAGKSTRTGDQNKLLLEFENKVLAAHAIDAALGSMAQEVHIVTGHERDRLAAALGNRPVNFIHNENYRMGIGSSIHCAINALPPDVDGAILCLADMPWVRTDHLDTLINRFTGNVVCALYFESQRGHPILFPKRWFPRLMTLQGDCGAQSLLRETAQAVTMIPALDDAILRDIDRLEDFPWN
;
A
#
# COMPACT_ATOMS: atom_id res chain seq x y z
N MET A 1 19.72 1.10 -17.35
CA MET A 1 18.86 2.22 -16.91
C MET A 1 18.27 1.81 -15.57
N THR A 2 18.26 2.70 -14.58
CA THR A 2 17.65 2.44 -13.27
C THR A 2 16.14 2.45 -13.46
N GLN A 3 15.44 1.40 -13.00
CA GLN A 3 13.97 1.30 -13.11
C GLN A 3 13.32 2.32 -12.16
N ARG A 4 12.29 3.02 -12.62
CA ARG A 4 11.50 3.93 -11.80
C ARG A 4 10.40 3.16 -11.09
N ILE A 5 10.48 3.09 -9.77
CA ILE A 5 9.49 2.43 -8.91
C ILE A 5 8.88 3.48 -7.98
N ASP A 6 7.57 3.62 -8.03
CA ASP A 6 6.82 4.48 -7.13
C ASP A 6 6.06 3.63 -6.09
N VAL A 7 5.82 4.20 -4.91
CA VAL A 7 4.99 3.57 -3.87
C VAL A 7 3.59 4.19 -3.86
N VAL A 8 2.58 3.34 -3.81
CA VAL A 8 1.18 3.72 -3.63
C VAL A 8 0.69 3.24 -2.27
N ILE A 9 0.33 4.16 -1.40
CA ILE A 9 -0.27 3.88 -0.10
C ILE A 9 -1.79 3.98 -0.21
N LEU A 10 -2.50 2.87 0.03
CA LEU A 10 -3.96 2.84 0.00
C LEU A 10 -4.52 3.27 1.36
N ALA A 11 -5.10 4.47 1.42
CA ALA A 11 -5.58 5.14 2.63
C ALA A 11 -7.02 5.69 2.49
N ALA A 12 -7.82 5.16 1.54
CA ALA A 12 -9.14 5.70 1.22
C ALA A 12 -10.30 5.05 2.01
N GLY A 13 -10.02 4.01 2.81
CA GLY A 13 -11.03 3.20 3.51
C GLY A 13 -11.79 3.97 4.59
N LYS A 14 -13.05 3.54 4.86
CA LYS A 14 -13.93 4.16 5.85
C LYS A 14 -13.69 3.75 7.30
N SER A 15 -12.83 2.77 7.57
CA SER A 15 -12.57 2.25 8.92
C SER A 15 -13.84 1.81 9.67
N THR A 16 -14.78 1.16 8.97
CA THR A 16 -16.13 0.84 9.54
C THR A 16 -16.09 -0.07 10.76
N ARG A 17 -14.98 -0.79 10.99
CA ARG A 17 -14.80 -1.69 12.15
C ARG A 17 -14.32 -0.97 13.41
N THR A 18 -13.88 0.28 13.30
CA THR A 18 -13.46 1.13 14.44
C THR A 18 -14.55 2.10 14.91
N GLY A 19 -15.81 1.86 14.53
CA GLY A 19 -16.95 2.73 14.83
C GLY A 19 -16.89 4.03 14.03
N ASP A 20 -17.10 5.17 14.73
CA ASP A 20 -17.13 6.49 14.11
C ASP A 20 -15.74 7.12 13.89
N GLN A 21 -14.66 6.41 14.30
CA GLN A 21 -13.30 6.93 14.22
C GLN A 21 -12.57 6.35 13.01
N ASN A 22 -11.87 7.22 12.28
CA ASN A 22 -10.97 6.78 11.22
C ASN A 22 -9.68 6.23 11.85
N LYS A 23 -9.49 4.91 11.78
CA LYS A 23 -8.32 4.23 12.37
C LYS A 23 -6.98 4.82 11.92
N LEU A 24 -6.89 5.31 10.68
CA LEU A 24 -5.67 5.89 10.12
C LEU A 24 -5.23 7.18 10.80
N LEU A 25 -6.17 7.86 11.52
CA LEU A 25 -5.94 9.07 12.28
C LEU A 25 -5.67 8.81 13.76
N LEU A 26 -5.82 7.56 14.23
CA LEU A 26 -5.52 7.21 15.63
C LEU A 26 -4.01 7.20 15.86
N GLU A 27 -3.61 7.60 17.04
CA GLU A 27 -2.21 7.60 17.45
C GLU A 27 -1.74 6.15 17.66
N PHE A 28 -0.58 5.85 17.12
CA PHE A 28 0.16 4.62 17.30
C PHE A 28 1.64 4.98 17.41
N GLU A 29 2.28 4.63 18.55
CA GLU A 29 3.70 4.94 18.79
C GLU A 29 4.10 6.40 18.44
N ASN A 30 3.37 7.37 19.04
CA ASN A 30 3.61 8.83 18.95
C ASN A 30 3.36 9.49 17.59
N LYS A 31 2.72 8.82 16.63
CA LYS A 31 2.26 9.41 15.38
C LYS A 31 0.97 8.72 14.89
N VAL A 32 0.25 9.34 13.96
CA VAL A 32 -0.95 8.71 13.40
C VAL A 32 -0.62 7.42 12.67
N LEU A 33 -1.50 6.42 12.75
CA LEU A 33 -1.28 5.07 12.21
C LEU A 33 -0.79 5.08 10.76
N ALA A 34 -1.43 5.88 9.89
CA ALA A 34 -1.04 5.97 8.48
C ALA A 34 0.40 6.47 8.27
N ALA A 35 0.94 7.28 9.20
CA ALA A 35 2.27 7.86 9.05
C ALA A 35 3.38 6.79 9.08
N HIS A 36 3.15 5.63 9.71
CA HIS A 36 4.15 4.57 9.77
C HIS A 36 4.50 4.00 8.38
N ALA A 37 3.50 3.56 7.64
CA ALA A 37 3.69 3.04 6.28
C ALA A 37 4.22 4.11 5.31
N ILE A 38 3.78 5.37 5.50
CA ILE A 38 4.23 6.50 4.68
C ILE A 38 5.69 6.84 4.96
N ASP A 39 6.11 6.91 6.23
CA ASP A 39 7.50 7.18 6.59
C ASP A 39 8.43 6.05 6.12
N ALA A 40 7.98 4.79 6.20
CA ALA A 40 8.71 3.64 5.65
C ALA A 40 8.90 3.77 4.12
N ALA A 41 7.86 4.22 3.40
CA ALA A 41 7.91 4.44 1.97
C ALA A 41 8.84 5.61 1.60
N LEU A 42 8.77 6.72 2.32
CA LEU A 42 9.63 7.89 2.11
C LEU A 42 11.11 7.60 2.41
N GLY A 43 11.40 6.67 3.31
CA GLY A 43 12.76 6.22 3.61
C GLY A 43 13.33 5.21 2.61
N SER A 44 12.51 4.69 1.68
CA SER A 44 12.92 3.65 0.73
C SER A 44 13.60 4.22 -0.52
N MET A 45 14.10 3.31 -1.37
CA MET A 45 14.68 3.65 -2.67
C MET A 45 13.63 3.99 -3.75
N ALA A 46 12.34 4.06 -3.41
CA ALA A 46 11.29 4.47 -4.33
C ALA A 46 11.48 5.92 -4.80
N GLN A 47 11.04 6.22 -6.02
CA GLN A 47 11.20 7.58 -6.59
C GLN A 47 10.17 8.56 -6.01
N GLU A 48 8.90 8.15 -5.96
CA GLU A 48 7.81 8.96 -5.41
C GLU A 48 6.86 8.12 -4.55
N VAL A 49 6.21 8.80 -3.59
CA VAL A 49 5.20 8.20 -2.72
C VAL A 49 3.86 8.88 -3.00
N HIS A 50 2.87 8.07 -3.38
CA HIS A 50 1.51 8.50 -3.66
C HIS A 50 0.56 7.96 -2.59
N ILE A 51 -0.33 8.80 -2.06
CA ILE A 51 -1.33 8.41 -1.07
C ILE A 51 -2.72 8.51 -1.68
N VAL A 52 -3.41 7.38 -1.79
CA VAL A 52 -4.79 7.36 -2.23
C VAL A 52 -5.70 7.66 -1.05
N THR A 53 -6.37 8.79 -1.10
CA THR A 53 -7.31 9.26 -0.06
C THR A 53 -8.75 9.12 -0.52
N GLY A 54 -9.67 9.05 0.42
CA GLY A 54 -11.11 9.01 0.16
C GLY A 54 -11.88 9.58 1.35
N HIS A 55 -12.20 8.73 2.33
CA HIS A 55 -12.86 9.15 3.55
C HIS A 55 -11.96 10.08 4.37
N GLU A 56 -12.52 11.20 4.84
CA GLU A 56 -11.83 12.20 5.67
C GLU A 56 -10.49 12.69 5.13
N ARG A 57 -10.38 12.83 3.82
CA ARG A 57 -9.18 13.23 3.08
C ARG A 57 -8.44 14.41 3.73
N ASP A 58 -9.16 15.49 4.04
CA ASP A 58 -8.54 16.72 4.52
C ASP A 58 -7.99 16.57 5.95
N ARG A 59 -8.66 15.76 6.79
CA ARG A 59 -8.17 15.41 8.12
C ARG A 59 -6.91 14.56 8.04
N LEU A 60 -6.88 13.57 7.14
CA LEU A 60 -5.70 12.73 6.92
C LEU A 60 -4.53 13.56 6.38
N ALA A 61 -4.76 14.42 5.40
CA ALA A 61 -3.71 15.29 4.85
C ALA A 61 -3.14 16.23 5.93
N ALA A 62 -4.00 16.84 6.76
CA ALA A 62 -3.56 17.70 7.87
C ALA A 62 -2.73 16.92 8.90
N ALA A 63 -3.14 15.69 9.27
CA ALA A 63 -2.44 14.86 10.23
C ALA A 63 -1.08 14.35 9.72
N LEU A 64 -0.92 14.18 8.41
CA LEU A 64 0.34 13.79 7.78
C LEU A 64 1.34 14.96 7.65
N GLY A 65 0.87 16.21 7.75
CA GLY A 65 1.73 17.40 7.73
C GLY A 65 2.47 17.58 6.41
N ASN A 66 3.70 18.13 6.48
CA ASN A 66 4.50 18.51 5.31
C ASN A 66 5.35 17.35 4.73
N ARG A 67 4.87 16.11 4.80
CA ARG A 67 5.55 14.98 4.15
C ARG A 67 5.58 15.16 2.64
N PRO A 68 6.71 14.90 1.96
CA PRO A 68 6.84 15.06 0.51
C PRO A 68 6.13 13.90 -0.23
N VAL A 69 4.80 13.93 -0.26
CA VAL A 69 3.94 12.89 -0.85
C VAL A 69 2.96 13.49 -1.84
N ASN A 70 2.53 12.70 -2.81
CA ASN A 70 1.51 13.07 -3.79
C ASN A 70 0.14 12.53 -3.36
N PHE A 71 -0.83 13.40 -3.11
CA PHE A 71 -2.18 12.98 -2.76
C PHE A 71 -3.01 12.71 -4.02
N ILE A 72 -3.61 11.53 -4.09
CA ILE A 72 -4.56 11.11 -5.13
C ILE A 72 -5.92 10.95 -4.46
N HIS A 73 -6.92 11.75 -4.86
CA HIS A 73 -8.26 11.64 -4.28
C HIS A 73 -9.14 10.68 -5.08
N ASN A 74 -9.62 9.63 -4.44
CA ASN A 74 -10.60 8.71 -5.00
C ASN A 74 -12.02 9.10 -4.52
N GLU A 75 -12.80 9.79 -5.35
CA GLU A 75 -14.21 10.15 -5.05
C GLU A 75 -15.09 8.89 -4.92
N ASN A 76 -14.71 7.81 -5.61
CA ASN A 76 -15.44 6.55 -5.63
C ASN A 76 -14.97 5.54 -4.56
N TYR A 77 -14.30 5.99 -3.50
CA TYR A 77 -13.74 5.11 -2.45
C TYR A 77 -14.77 4.17 -1.82
N ARG A 78 -16.07 4.53 -1.86
CA ARG A 78 -17.18 3.71 -1.37
C ARG A 78 -17.42 2.44 -2.19
N MET A 79 -16.87 2.36 -3.39
CA MET A 79 -16.97 1.21 -4.28
C MET A 79 -15.95 0.11 -3.94
N GLY A 80 -15.23 0.24 -2.82
CA GLY A 80 -14.25 -0.75 -2.37
C GLY A 80 -12.81 -0.48 -2.81
N ILE A 81 -11.88 -1.32 -2.34
CA ILE A 81 -10.43 -1.15 -2.55
C ILE A 81 -10.04 -1.18 -4.04
N GLY A 82 -10.77 -1.92 -4.87
CA GLY A 82 -10.53 -1.97 -6.32
C GLY A 82 -10.59 -0.59 -6.96
N SER A 83 -11.55 0.26 -6.55
CA SER A 83 -11.66 1.64 -7.05
C SER A 83 -10.46 2.50 -6.67
N SER A 84 -9.88 2.28 -5.49
CA SER A 84 -8.69 3.00 -5.02
C SER A 84 -7.44 2.59 -5.79
N ILE A 85 -7.30 1.29 -6.09
CA ILE A 85 -6.21 0.79 -6.93
C ILE A 85 -6.33 1.34 -8.35
N HIS A 86 -7.53 1.31 -8.94
CA HIS A 86 -7.78 1.90 -10.26
C HIS A 86 -7.38 3.38 -10.29
N CYS A 87 -7.85 4.17 -9.33
CA CYS A 87 -7.56 5.59 -9.23
C CYS A 87 -6.05 5.86 -9.13
N ALA A 88 -5.35 5.08 -8.27
CA ALA A 88 -3.91 5.18 -8.10
C ALA A 88 -3.15 4.93 -9.40
N ILE A 89 -3.40 3.78 -10.03
CA ILE A 89 -2.66 3.36 -11.23
C ILE A 89 -2.88 4.34 -12.39
N ASN A 90 -4.10 4.87 -12.53
CA ASN A 90 -4.42 5.87 -13.56
C ASN A 90 -3.71 7.22 -13.34
N ALA A 91 -3.35 7.55 -12.10
CA ALA A 91 -2.69 8.80 -11.74
C ALA A 91 -1.16 8.73 -11.74
N LEU A 92 -0.56 7.52 -11.86
CA LEU A 92 0.88 7.38 -11.90
C LEU A 92 1.51 8.02 -13.15
N PRO A 93 2.70 8.59 -13.03
CA PRO A 93 3.46 9.08 -14.18
C PRO A 93 3.68 8.01 -15.26
N PRO A 94 3.67 8.38 -16.54
CA PRO A 94 3.74 7.39 -17.64
C PRO A 94 5.10 6.70 -17.76
N ASP A 95 6.15 7.21 -17.12
CA ASP A 95 7.51 6.67 -17.11
C ASP A 95 7.78 5.73 -15.93
N VAL A 96 6.78 5.45 -15.08
CA VAL A 96 6.90 4.47 -13.99
C VAL A 96 7.00 3.05 -14.57
N ASP A 97 8.01 2.29 -14.14
CA ASP A 97 8.24 0.90 -14.56
C ASP A 97 7.53 -0.13 -13.66
N GLY A 98 7.24 0.25 -12.40
CA GLY A 98 6.54 -0.58 -11.44
C GLY A 98 5.98 0.22 -10.27
N ALA A 99 4.94 -0.32 -9.61
CA ALA A 99 4.31 0.28 -8.45
C ALA A 99 4.27 -0.70 -7.28
N ILE A 100 4.70 -0.25 -6.10
CA ILE A 100 4.53 -0.98 -4.85
C ILE A 100 3.19 -0.57 -4.23
N LEU A 101 2.28 -1.53 -4.05
CA LEU A 101 1.03 -1.31 -3.35
C LEU A 101 1.20 -1.63 -1.87
N CYS A 102 1.03 -0.61 -1.02
CA CYS A 102 1.05 -0.69 0.44
C CYS A 102 -0.32 -0.38 1.03
N LEU A 103 -0.58 -0.90 2.22
CA LEU A 103 -1.77 -0.57 3.01
C LEU A 103 -1.37 0.41 4.13
N ALA A 104 -2.17 1.46 4.35
CA ALA A 104 -1.88 2.50 5.34
C ALA A 104 -2.07 2.04 6.80
N ASP A 105 -2.70 0.90 7.02
CA ASP A 105 -3.00 0.28 8.31
C ASP A 105 -2.01 -0.81 8.73
N MET A 106 -0.88 -0.92 8.04
CA MET A 106 0.20 -1.88 8.33
C MET A 106 1.44 -1.14 8.91
N PRO A 107 1.42 -0.73 10.18
CA PRO A 107 2.46 0.13 10.77
C PRO A 107 3.82 -0.57 10.95
N TRP A 108 3.84 -1.90 10.94
CA TRP A 108 5.08 -2.68 11.10
C TRP A 108 5.82 -2.90 9.78
N VAL A 109 5.24 -2.50 8.65
CA VAL A 109 5.97 -2.48 7.37
C VAL A 109 7.08 -1.43 7.44
N ARG A 110 8.31 -1.83 7.12
CA ARG A 110 9.51 -1.01 7.19
C ARG A 110 10.12 -0.75 5.82
N THR A 111 11.02 0.21 5.78
CA THR A 111 11.80 0.59 4.60
C THR A 111 12.50 -0.61 3.94
N ASP A 112 13.11 -1.49 4.75
CA ASP A 112 13.82 -2.68 4.25
C ASP A 112 12.92 -3.67 3.49
N HIS A 113 11.63 -3.75 3.81
CA HIS A 113 10.66 -4.54 3.06
C HIS A 113 10.45 -3.99 1.65
N LEU A 114 10.33 -2.65 1.51
CA LEU A 114 10.18 -2.00 0.21
C LEU A 114 11.46 -2.10 -0.62
N ASP A 115 12.61 -1.82 -0.01
CA ASP A 115 13.91 -1.93 -0.67
C ASP A 115 14.22 -3.35 -1.13
N THR A 116 13.80 -4.34 -0.35
CA THR A 116 13.91 -5.76 -0.75
C THR A 116 13.12 -6.04 -2.03
N LEU A 117 11.90 -5.51 -2.15
CA LEU A 117 11.10 -5.64 -3.37
C LEU A 117 11.75 -4.92 -4.56
N ILE A 118 12.23 -3.69 -4.36
CA ILE A 118 12.87 -2.88 -5.41
C ILE A 118 14.15 -3.58 -5.91
N ASN A 119 15.00 -4.05 -5.00
CA ASN A 119 16.26 -4.73 -5.34
C ASN A 119 16.05 -6.07 -6.09
N ARG A 120 14.91 -6.72 -5.90
CA ARG A 120 14.56 -7.98 -6.56
C ARG A 120 13.74 -7.80 -7.84
N PHE A 121 13.34 -6.57 -8.14
CA PHE A 121 12.52 -6.28 -9.29
C PHE A 121 13.31 -6.36 -10.60
N THR A 122 12.80 -7.12 -11.55
CA THR A 122 13.42 -7.34 -12.87
C THR A 122 12.65 -6.66 -14.01
N GLY A 123 11.59 -5.88 -13.68
CA GLY A 123 10.73 -5.22 -14.66
C GLY A 123 9.61 -6.10 -15.23
N ASN A 124 9.68 -7.41 -15.05
CA ASN A 124 8.78 -8.34 -15.74
C ASN A 124 7.85 -9.15 -14.83
N VAL A 125 8.19 -9.34 -13.58
CA VAL A 125 7.49 -10.27 -12.67
C VAL A 125 7.01 -9.51 -11.44
N VAL A 126 5.84 -9.85 -10.94
CA VAL A 126 5.36 -9.34 -9.66
C VAL A 126 6.30 -9.83 -8.57
N CYS A 127 6.71 -8.95 -7.65
CA CYS A 127 7.48 -9.31 -6.47
C CYS A 127 6.61 -9.19 -5.22
N ALA A 128 6.56 -10.24 -4.41
CA ALA A 128 5.80 -10.27 -3.17
C ALA A 128 6.60 -10.88 -2.04
N LEU A 129 6.48 -10.32 -0.85
CA LEU A 129 7.06 -10.86 0.37
C LEU A 129 6.17 -11.98 0.93
N TYR A 130 6.80 -12.98 1.58
CA TYR A 130 6.08 -14.02 2.31
C TYR A 130 6.77 -14.34 3.63
N PHE A 131 5.99 -14.72 4.61
CA PHE A 131 6.45 -15.23 5.90
C PHE A 131 5.65 -16.51 6.23
N GLU A 132 6.33 -17.59 6.63
CA GLU A 132 5.68 -18.88 6.95
C GLU A 132 4.67 -19.36 5.89
N SER A 133 5.04 -19.25 4.60
CA SER A 133 4.18 -19.63 3.46
C SER A 133 2.98 -18.71 3.20
N GLN A 134 2.79 -17.65 3.97
CA GLN A 134 1.74 -16.65 3.76
C GLN A 134 2.32 -15.43 3.03
N ARG A 135 1.67 -15.03 1.92
CA ARG A 135 2.01 -13.82 1.20
C ARG A 135 1.37 -12.61 1.87
N GLY A 136 2.19 -11.58 2.11
CA GLY A 136 1.77 -10.32 2.72
C GLY A 136 1.81 -9.12 1.79
N HIS A 137 1.74 -7.96 2.39
CA HIS A 137 2.01 -6.66 1.79
C HIS A 137 3.33 -6.10 2.36
N PRO A 138 4.02 -5.21 1.61
CA PRO A 138 3.69 -4.65 0.28
C PRO A 138 3.92 -5.63 -0.88
N ILE A 139 3.34 -5.30 -2.06
CA ILE A 139 3.49 -6.07 -3.29
C ILE A 139 3.90 -5.14 -4.42
N LEU A 140 4.95 -5.48 -5.19
CA LEU A 140 5.43 -4.72 -6.33
C LEU A 140 4.89 -5.33 -7.63
N PHE A 141 4.17 -4.51 -8.39
CA PHE A 141 3.62 -4.86 -9.70
C PHE A 141 4.38 -4.15 -10.82
N PRO A 142 4.88 -4.85 -11.86
CA PRO A 142 5.45 -4.22 -13.03
C PRO A 142 4.36 -3.52 -13.86
N LYS A 143 4.75 -2.50 -14.60
CA LYS A 143 3.85 -1.68 -15.46
C LYS A 143 2.91 -2.51 -16.33
N ARG A 144 3.36 -3.63 -16.86
CA ARG A 144 2.53 -4.52 -17.68
C ARG A 144 1.28 -5.08 -16.96
N TRP A 145 1.25 -5.03 -15.60
CA TRP A 145 0.11 -5.45 -14.79
C TRP A 145 -0.89 -4.31 -14.54
N PHE A 146 -0.53 -3.06 -14.84
CA PHE A 146 -1.40 -1.91 -14.60
C PHE A 146 -2.78 -2.04 -15.26
N PRO A 147 -2.91 -2.50 -16.53
CA PRO A 147 -4.22 -2.74 -17.12
C PRO A 147 -5.07 -3.74 -16.33
N ARG A 148 -4.46 -4.80 -15.76
CA ARG A 148 -5.18 -5.78 -14.92
C ARG A 148 -5.56 -5.20 -13.55
N LEU A 149 -4.69 -4.42 -12.93
CA LEU A 149 -5.00 -3.72 -11.67
C LEU A 149 -6.18 -2.77 -11.84
N MET A 150 -6.29 -2.10 -12.98
CA MET A 150 -7.41 -1.21 -13.29
C MET A 150 -8.75 -1.94 -13.56
N THR A 151 -8.77 -3.26 -13.75
CA THR A 151 -10.02 -4.02 -13.86
C THR A 151 -10.60 -4.45 -12.51
N LEU A 152 -9.87 -4.25 -11.40
CA LEU A 152 -10.34 -4.61 -10.07
C LEU A 152 -11.57 -3.80 -9.67
N GLN A 153 -12.56 -4.46 -9.08
CA GLN A 153 -13.83 -3.86 -8.64
C GLN A 153 -14.19 -4.33 -7.22
N GLY A 154 -15.02 -3.53 -6.55
CA GLY A 154 -15.50 -3.85 -5.22
C GLY A 154 -14.36 -4.00 -4.22
N ASP A 155 -14.51 -4.92 -3.29
CA ASP A 155 -13.51 -5.22 -2.25
C ASP A 155 -12.43 -6.23 -2.71
N CYS A 156 -12.28 -6.42 -4.03
CA CYS A 156 -11.21 -7.23 -4.59
C CYS A 156 -9.91 -6.44 -4.59
N GLY A 157 -9.00 -6.77 -3.68
CA GLY A 157 -7.63 -6.22 -3.65
C GLY A 157 -6.70 -6.87 -4.68
N ALA A 158 -5.52 -6.29 -4.87
CA ALA A 158 -4.53 -6.77 -5.84
C ALA A 158 -4.08 -8.23 -5.62
N GLN A 159 -4.16 -8.74 -4.40
CA GLN A 159 -3.87 -10.15 -4.09
C GLN A 159 -4.78 -11.14 -4.82
N SER A 160 -6.01 -10.76 -5.16
CA SER A 160 -6.92 -11.64 -5.88
C SER A 160 -6.40 -12.02 -7.26
N LEU A 161 -5.77 -11.06 -7.97
CA LEU A 161 -5.13 -11.32 -9.28
C LEU A 161 -3.99 -12.34 -9.20
N LEU A 162 -3.33 -12.44 -8.05
CA LEU A 162 -2.17 -13.32 -7.87
C LEU A 162 -2.57 -14.77 -7.57
N ARG A 163 -3.82 -15.02 -7.15
CA ARG A 163 -4.35 -16.38 -6.96
C ARG A 163 -4.52 -17.11 -8.30
N GLU A 164 -4.86 -16.36 -9.34
CA GLU A 164 -5.10 -16.90 -10.69
C GLU A 164 -3.80 -17.10 -11.48
N THR A 165 -2.68 -16.49 -11.04
CA THR A 165 -1.44 -16.41 -11.81
C THR A 165 -0.19 -16.68 -10.97
N ALA A 166 -0.25 -17.71 -10.12
CA ALA A 166 0.84 -18.05 -9.17
C ALA A 166 2.24 -18.19 -9.81
N GLN A 167 2.33 -18.57 -11.09
CA GLN A 167 3.60 -18.70 -11.82
C GLN A 167 4.25 -17.37 -12.23
N ALA A 168 3.55 -16.24 -12.10
CA ALA A 168 4.04 -14.92 -12.49
C ALA A 168 4.49 -14.07 -11.30
N VAL A 169 4.78 -14.68 -10.15
CA VAL A 169 5.16 -14.00 -8.92
C VAL A 169 6.51 -14.51 -8.42
N THR A 170 7.45 -13.59 -8.24
CA THR A 170 8.68 -13.87 -7.48
C THR A 170 8.37 -13.72 -5.99
N MET A 171 8.38 -14.83 -5.27
CA MET A 171 8.18 -14.88 -3.82
C MET A 171 9.51 -14.67 -3.11
N ILE A 172 9.56 -13.68 -2.20
CA ILE A 172 10.77 -13.26 -1.49
C ILE A 172 10.53 -13.46 0.02
N PRO A 173 11.38 -14.20 0.76
CA PRO A 173 11.19 -14.39 2.18
C PRO A 173 11.35 -13.08 2.95
N ALA A 174 10.41 -12.77 3.83
CA ALA A 174 10.54 -11.73 4.85
C ALA A 174 11.18 -12.29 6.11
N LEU A 175 11.83 -11.42 6.90
CA LEU A 175 12.50 -11.81 8.13
C LEU A 175 11.53 -12.02 9.30
N ASP A 176 10.35 -11.42 9.23
CA ASP A 176 9.32 -11.46 10.29
C ASP A 176 7.90 -11.34 9.71
N ASP A 177 6.89 -11.40 10.59
CA ASP A 177 5.47 -11.35 10.28
C ASP A 177 4.92 -9.93 9.99
N ALA A 178 5.74 -8.90 10.05
CA ALA A 178 5.32 -7.50 9.86
C ALA A 178 4.52 -7.26 8.57
N ILE A 179 4.82 -8.05 7.54
CA ILE A 179 4.15 -8.02 6.24
C ILE A 179 2.74 -8.64 6.23
N LEU A 180 2.35 -9.30 7.32
CA LEU A 180 1.05 -9.98 7.50
C LEU A 180 0.15 -9.24 8.49
N ARG A 181 0.69 -8.26 9.23
CA ARG A 181 0.01 -7.61 10.34
C ARG A 181 -0.56 -6.27 9.93
N ASP A 182 -1.85 -6.12 10.09
CA ASP A 182 -2.59 -4.88 9.96
C ASP A 182 -3.34 -4.55 11.26
N ILE A 183 -3.74 -3.31 11.43
CA ILE A 183 -4.61 -2.86 12.52
C ILE A 183 -6.00 -2.63 11.93
N ASP A 184 -6.93 -3.56 12.21
CA ASP A 184 -8.28 -3.51 11.68
C ASP A 184 -9.31 -2.98 12.69
N ARG A 185 -9.07 -3.18 14.00
CA ARG A 185 -9.96 -2.84 15.10
C ARG A 185 -9.24 -2.06 16.19
N LEU A 186 -10.00 -1.41 17.07
CA LEU A 186 -9.43 -0.69 18.23
C LEU A 186 -8.69 -1.65 19.19
N GLU A 187 -9.12 -2.89 19.30
CA GLU A 187 -8.49 -3.92 20.13
C GLU A 187 -7.13 -4.41 19.60
N ASP A 188 -6.82 -4.17 18.31
CA ASP A 188 -5.54 -4.51 17.71
C ASP A 188 -4.43 -3.51 18.09
N PHE A 189 -4.80 -2.37 18.65
CA PHE A 189 -3.83 -1.40 19.14
C PHE A 189 -3.21 -1.85 20.47
N PRO A 190 -1.89 -1.71 20.66
CA PRO A 190 -1.16 -2.28 21.81
C PRO A 190 -1.40 -1.59 23.15
N TRP A 191 -2.21 -0.53 23.21
CA TRP A 191 -2.53 0.17 24.45
C TRP A 191 -3.83 -0.31 25.14
N ASN A 192 -4.45 -1.35 24.66
CA ASN A 192 -5.61 -2.02 25.30
C ASN A 192 -5.17 -3.15 26.19
#